data_57ac55033837f3e43cc4a5e72e5dac81
#
_entry.id   57ac55033837f3e43cc4a5e72e5dac81
#
_cell.length_a   1.000
_cell.length_b   1.000
_cell.length_c   1.000
_cell.angle_alpha   90.00
_cell.angle_beta   90.00
_cell.angle_gamma   90.00
#
_symmetry.space_group_name_H-M   'P 1'
#
loop_
_entity.id
_entity.type
_entity.pdbx_description
1 polymer ?
#
loop_
_entity_poly.entity_id
_entity_poly.type
_entity_poly.pdbx_seq_one_letter_code
_entity_poly.pdbx_strand_id
1 'polypeptide(L)'
;MKFLLHLSSFIFLLAACAPAPTLATPLPPSGSVLFEDEFDINTTGWDRFANEGGIMDYFEGGYRILVQRPGLNYWSTPEKDYGDVRIEVDLLKLAGPDENRMGLMCRYQNGNHYFFIISNDGYYGIGKFIAGQATLLGQSEMQSNEMIQPNMINHLRADCVGDKLTFYVNFTEIASVQDDDLSSGDIGVLAGSFSQPGVDVSFDHFVAIQP
;
A
#
# COMPACT_ATOMS: atom_id res chain seq x y z
N MET A 1 -68.55 -12.83 -54.60
CA MET A 1 -67.09 -13.13 -54.67
C MET A 1 -66.44 -12.50 -53.44
N LYS A 2 -66.19 -13.25 -52.34
CA LYS A 2 -65.64 -12.79 -51.08
C LYS A 2 -64.18 -13.21 -51.07
N PHE A 3 -63.23 -12.24 -51.06
CA PHE A 3 -61.79 -12.46 -50.87
C PHE A 3 -61.48 -12.52 -49.38
N LEU A 4 -61.00 -13.67 -48.92
CA LEU A 4 -60.40 -13.81 -47.57
C LEU A 4 -58.92 -13.44 -47.64
N LEU A 5 -58.50 -12.38 -46.95
CA LEU A 5 -57.10 -12.07 -46.70
C LEU A 5 -56.64 -12.92 -45.50
N HIS A 6 -55.64 -13.77 -45.72
CA HIS A 6 -54.92 -14.46 -44.64
C HIS A 6 -53.76 -13.58 -44.19
N LEU A 7 -53.85 -13.10 -42.93
CA LEU A 7 -52.78 -12.34 -42.28
C LEU A 7 -51.84 -13.36 -41.57
N SER A 8 -50.68 -13.59 -42.16
CA SER A 8 -49.65 -14.46 -41.61
C SER A 8 -48.83 -13.67 -40.57
N SER A 9 -48.99 -14.01 -39.29
CA SER A 9 -48.24 -13.37 -38.17
C SER A 9 -46.88 -14.06 -38.02
N PHE A 10 -45.83 -13.38 -38.36
CA PHE A 10 -44.44 -13.81 -38.13
C PHE A 10 -44.02 -13.42 -36.70
N ILE A 11 -43.90 -14.43 -35.83
CA ILE A 11 -43.34 -14.25 -34.48
C ILE A 11 -41.84 -14.31 -34.59
N PHE A 12 -41.14 -13.15 -34.38
CA PHE A 12 -39.70 -13.08 -34.21
C PHE A 12 -39.35 -13.52 -32.79
N LEU A 13 -38.74 -14.68 -32.63
CA LEU A 13 -38.08 -15.11 -31.39
C LEU A 13 -36.74 -14.39 -31.26
N LEU A 14 -36.69 -13.38 -30.42
CA LEU A 14 -35.45 -12.76 -29.96
C LEU A 14 -34.74 -13.71 -28.99
N ALA A 15 -33.73 -14.42 -29.46
CA ALA A 15 -32.82 -15.16 -28.59
C ALA A 15 -31.93 -14.15 -27.82
N ALA A 16 -32.25 -13.93 -26.55
CA ALA A 16 -31.40 -13.17 -25.64
C ALA A 16 -30.12 -13.98 -25.34
N CYS A 17 -28.97 -13.59 -25.89
CA CYS A 17 -27.68 -14.09 -25.44
C CYS A 17 -27.44 -13.59 -24.02
N ALA A 18 -27.61 -14.41 -23.01
CA ALA A 18 -27.12 -14.14 -21.68
C ALA A 18 -25.57 -14.21 -21.69
N PRO A 19 -24.87 -13.23 -21.10
CA PRO A 19 -23.41 -13.31 -20.97
C PRO A 19 -23.06 -14.55 -20.14
N ALA A 20 -22.05 -15.29 -20.59
CA ALA A 20 -21.53 -16.44 -19.85
C ALA A 20 -20.98 -15.96 -18.48
N PRO A 21 -21.19 -16.71 -17.38
CA PRO A 21 -20.63 -16.36 -16.10
C PRO A 21 -19.11 -16.32 -16.22
N THR A 22 -18.50 -15.18 -15.89
CA THR A 22 -17.06 -15.04 -15.77
C THR A 22 -16.62 -15.84 -14.54
N LEU A 23 -15.92 -16.96 -14.75
CA LEU A 23 -15.32 -17.70 -13.65
C LEU A 23 -14.24 -16.81 -13.01
N ALA A 24 -14.40 -16.47 -11.74
CA ALA A 24 -13.37 -15.77 -10.99
C ALA A 24 -12.09 -16.64 -10.98
N THR A 25 -10.96 -16.02 -11.30
CA THR A 25 -9.66 -16.69 -11.18
C THR A 25 -9.45 -17.07 -9.71
N PRO A 26 -9.14 -18.33 -9.38
CA PRO A 26 -8.85 -18.69 -7.99
C PRO A 26 -7.67 -17.90 -7.46
N LEU A 27 -7.73 -17.49 -6.19
CA LEU A 27 -6.62 -16.83 -5.50
C LEU A 27 -5.41 -17.78 -5.44
N PRO A 28 -4.18 -17.23 -5.51
CA PRO A 28 -2.97 -18.02 -5.27
C PRO A 28 -2.99 -18.66 -3.88
N PRO A 29 -2.29 -19.78 -3.69
CA PRO A 29 -2.16 -20.38 -2.36
C PRO A 29 -1.52 -19.42 -1.35
N SER A 30 -1.88 -19.54 -0.07
CA SER A 30 -1.23 -18.81 1.03
C SER A 30 0.29 -19.03 1.01
N GLY A 31 1.07 -17.96 1.22
CA GLY A 31 2.52 -17.95 1.14
C GLY A 31 3.08 -17.73 -0.28
N SER A 32 2.23 -17.65 -1.31
CA SER A 32 2.72 -17.32 -2.66
C SER A 32 3.19 -15.87 -2.74
N VAL A 33 4.35 -15.65 -3.36
CA VAL A 33 4.82 -14.30 -3.71
C VAL A 33 3.92 -13.73 -4.81
N LEU A 34 3.34 -12.58 -4.56
CA LEU A 34 2.47 -11.83 -5.48
C LEU A 34 3.26 -10.78 -6.26
N PHE A 35 4.23 -10.17 -5.60
CA PHE A 35 5.14 -9.17 -6.15
C PHE A 35 6.41 -9.11 -5.29
N GLU A 36 7.56 -8.89 -5.91
CA GLU A 36 8.83 -8.67 -5.22
C GLU A 36 9.68 -7.64 -5.97
N ASP A 37 10.50 -6.88 -5.25
CA ASP A 37 11.46 -5.94 -5.81
C ASP A 37 12.66 -5.75 -4.87
N GLU A 38 13.83 -6.10 -5.38
CA GLU A 38 15.12 -5.85 -4.73
C GLU A 38 15.68 -4.46 -5.07
N PHE A 39 14.94 -3.65 -5.82
CA PHE A 39 15.30 -2.32 -6.30
C PHE A 39 16.63 -2.20 -7.08
N ASP A 40 17.19 -3.32 -7.51
CA ASP A 40 18.41 -3.36 -8.32
C ASP A 40 18.22 -2.76 -9.72
N ILE A 41 16.98 -2.83 -10.23
CA ILE A 41 16.59 -2.33 -11.55
C ILE A 41 15.36 -1.44 -11.46
N ASN A 42 15.30 -0.40 -12.29
CA ASN A 42 14.25 0.62 -12.25
C ASN A 42 13.07 0.36 -13.21
N THR A 43 12.60 -0.87 -13.31
CA THR A 43 11.58 -1.28 -14.30
C THR A 43 10.27 -1.75 -13.68
N THR A 44 10.13 -1.72 -12.37
CA THR A 44 9.03 -2.33 -11.62
C THR A 44 7.85 -1.39 -11.31
N GLY A 45 7.89 -0.16 -11.82
CA GLY A 45 6.74 0.75 -11.81
C GLY A 45 6.68 1.76 -10.66
N TRP A 46 7.67 1.78 -9.77
CA TRP A 46 7.71 2.76 -8.67
C TRP A 46 7.86 4.20 -9.20
N ASP A 47 7.18 5.13 -8.54
CA ASP A 47 7.23 6.55 -8.88
C ASP A 47 8.65 7.13 -8.80
N ARG A 48 8.98 8.02 -9.74
CA ARG A 48 10.28 8.70 -9.76
C ARG A 48 10.11 10.18 -9.97
N PHE A 49 10.66 10.96 -9.06
CA PHE A 49 10.78 12.40 -9.24
C PHE A 49 11.94 12.99 -8.44
N ALA A 50 12.38 14.19 -8.87
CA ALA A 50 13.30 15.03 -8.11
C ALA A 50 12.89 16.50 -8.28
N ASN A 51 12.65 17.19 -7.16
CA ASN A 51 12.34 18.62 -7.14
C ASN A 51 12.80 19.25 -5.81
N GLU A 52 12.49 20.54 -5.60
CA GLU A 52 12.86 21.25 -4.36
C GLU A 52 12.18 20.66 -3.09
N GLY A 53 11.13 19.90 -3.22
CA GLY A 53 10.42 19.27 -2.09
C GLY A 53 11.02 17.94 -1.69
N GLY A 54 11.79 17.28 -2.57
CA GLY A 54 12.40 15.99 -2.29
C GLY A 54 12.74 15.16 -3.53
N ILE A 55 13.10 13.92 -3.26
CA ILE A 55 13.46 12.92 -4.28
C ILE A 55 12.74 11.61 -3.96
N MET A 56 12.21 10.96 -4.98
CA MET A 56 11.88 9.54 -4.98
C MET A 56 12.58 8.90 -6.18
N ASP A 57 13.47 7.96 -5.95
CA ASP A 57 14.20 7.29 -7.03
C ASP A 57 14.91 6.03 -6.52
N TYR A 58 15.31 5.17 -7.43
CA TYR A 58 16.26 4.08 -7.18
C TYR A 58 17.65 4.65 -6.89
N PHE A 59 18.29 4.18 -5.86
CA PHE A 59 19.57 4.70 -5.42
C PHE A 59 20.39 3.61 -4.69
N GLU A 60 21.57 3.29 -5.21
CA GLU A 60 22.54 2.35 -4.60
C GLU A 60 21.99 0.97 -4.25
N GLY A 61 21.11 0.42 -5.12
CA GLY A 61 20.49 -0.89 -4.91
C GLY A 61 19.30 -0.87 -3.94
N GLY A 62 18.72 0.30 -3.68
CA GLY A 62 17.52 0.47 -2.89
C GLY A 62 16.57 1.49 -3.52
N TYR A 63 15.42 1.69 -2.92
CA TYR A 63 14.49 2.76 -3.28
C TYR A 63 14.54 3.86 -2.22
N ARG A 64 14.89 5.07 -2.64
CA ARG A 64 15.12 6.21 -1.74
C ARG A 64 13.97 7.20 -1.77
N ILE A 65 13.55 7.64 -0.59
CA ILE A 65 12.64 8.79 -0.42
C ILE A 65 13.32 9.83 0.45
N LEU A 66 13.62 11.02 -0.15
CA LEU A 66 14.14 12.19 0.55
C LEU A 66 13.05 13.25 0.63
N VAL A 67 12.68 13.68 1.84
CA VAL A 67 11.67 14.71 2.12
C VAL A 67 12.34 15.99 2.60
N GLN A 68 12.36 17.03 1.77
CA GLN A 68 13.10 18.29 2.04
C GLN A 68 12.20 19.43 2.53
N ARG A 69 10.93 19.19 2.84
CA ARG A 69 10.03 20.20 3.40
C ARG A 69 9.33 19.66 4.65
N PRO A 70 9.16 20.49 5.69
CA PRO A 70 8.42 20.09 6.89
C PRO A 70 6.96 19.80 6.57
N GLY A 71 6.40 18.83 7.27
CA GLY A 71 4.99 18.45 7.18
C GLY A 71 4.61 17.68 5.90
N LEU A 72 5.57 17.37 5.00
CA LEU A 72 5.30 16.59 3.81
C LEU A 72 5.46 15.08 4.06
N ASN A 73 4.65 14.32 3.31
CA ASN A 73 4.83 12.88 3.12
C ASN A 73 4.94 12.61 1.62
N TYR A 74 5.82 11.70 1.27
CA TYR A 74 5.90 11.09 -0.04
C TYR A 74 5.64 9.60 0.07
N TRP A 75 5.01 9.03 -0.93
CA TRP A 75 4.76 7.61 -1.05
C TRP A 75 4.91 7.17 -2.49
N SER A 76 5.24 5.91 -2.69
CA SER A 76 5.36 5.30 -3.98
C SER A 76 4.70 3.93 -4.00
N THR A 77 4.12 3.58 -5.13
CA THR A 77 3.42 2.32 -5.35
C THR A 77 3.86 1.67 -6.66
N PRO A 78 3.87 0.33 -6.78
CA PRO A 78 4.26 -0.38 -8.00
C PRO A 78 3.10 -0.61 -8.99
N GLU A 79 1.97 0.11 -8.89
CA GLU A 79 0.79 -0.03 -9.76
C GLU A 79 0.16 -1.44 -9.73
N LYS A 80 -0.10 -1.95 -8.52
CA LYS A 80 -0.77 -3.24 -8.27
C LYS A 80 -2.15 -3.00 -7.64
N ASP A 81 -2.95 -4.07 -7.53
CA ASP A 81 -4.23 -4.05 -6.83
C ASP A 81 -4.43 -5.38 -6.09
N TYR A 82 -4.50 -5.30 -4.77
CA TYR A 82 -4.68 -6.46 -3.90
C TYR A 82 -5.81 -6.20 -2.90
N GLY A 83 -6.59 -7.23 -2.61
CA GLY A 83 -7.52 -7.24 -1.47
C GLY A 83 -6.76 -7.57 -0.19
N ASP A 84 -6.67 -8.86 0.13
CA ASP A 84 -5.87 -9.34 1.24
C ASP A 84 -4.40 -9.50 0.80
N VAL A 85 -3.48 -8.91 1.58
CA VAL A 85 -2.05 -8.93 1.27
C VAL A 85 -1.23 -8.81 2.54
N ARG A 86 -0.10 -9.53 2.57
CA ARG A 86 1.03 -9.27 3.46
C ARG A 86 2.09 -8.52 2.66
N ILE A 87 2.65 -7.46 3.22
CA ILE A 87 3.78 -6.73 2.63
C ILE A 87 4.91 -6.64 3.64
N GLU A 88 6.13 -6.81 3.15
CA GLU A 88 7.35 -6.75 3.94
C GLU A 88 8.37 -5.86 3.24
N VAL A 89 9.23 -5.18 4.02
CA VAL A 89 10.31 -4.32 3.50
C VAL A 89 11.38 -4.14 4.56
N ASP A 90 12.62 -4.06 4.14
CA ASP A 90 13.72 -3.55 4.96
C ASP A 90 13.85 -2.05 4.74
N LEU A 91 13.94 -1.27 5.82
CA LEU A 91 14.16 0.17 5.72
C LEU A 91 15.26 0.67 6.62
N LEU A 92 15.97 1.70 6.14
CA LEU A 92 17.04 2.38 6.86
C LEU A 92 16.87 3.90 6.74
N LYS A 93 16.88 4.60 7.87
CA LYS A 93 17.06 6.05 7.84
C LYS A 93 18.49 6.40 7.45
N LEU A 94 18.68 7.08 6.33
CA LEU A 94 20.00 7.54 5.85
C LEU A 94 20.43 8.84 6.52
N ALA A 95 19.48 9.78 6.68
CA ALA A 95 19.74 11.10 7.27
C ALA A 95 18.47 11.77 7.80
N GLY A 96 18.67 12.94 8.44
CA GLY A 96 17.60 13.80 8.91
C GLY A 96 17.17 13.56 10.36
N PRO A 97 16.09 14.24 10.81
CA PRO A 97 15.61 14.17 12.18
C PRO A 97 15.12 12.76 12.54
N ASP A 98 15.20 12.43 13.83
CA ASP A 98 14.70 11.14 14.36
C ASP A 98 13.18 11.14 14.48
N GLU A 99 12.57 12.27 14.73
CA GLU A 99 11.12 12.50 14.63
C GLU A 99 10.71 12.55 13.15
N ASN A 100 10.34 11.41 12.61
CA ASN A 100 10.02 11.23 11.20
C ASN A 100 8.92 10.18 11.02
N ARG A 101 8.54 9.91 9.77
CA ARG A 101 7.64 8.83 9.37
C ARG A 101 8.29 8.03 8.28
N MET A 102 8.33 6.72 8.45
CA MET A 102 8.81 5.78 7.43
C MET A 102 8.05 4.47 7.57
N GLY A 103 7.65 3.88 6.46
CA GLY A 103 6.88 2.64 6.57
C GLY A 103 6.21 2.16 5.30
N LEU A 104 5.17 1.38 5.51
CA LEU A 104 4.40 0.65 4.51
C LEU A 104 3.00 1.23 4.36
N MET A 105 2.40 0.99 3.22
CA MET A 105 0.98 1.27 2.97
C MET A 105 0.32 0.15 2.19
N CYS A 106 -0.97 -0.08 2.42
CA CYS A 106 -1.81 -0.98 1.67
C CYS A 106 -3.15 -0.35 1.28
N ARG A 107 -3.81 -0.99 0.30
CA ARG A 107 -5.13 -0.58 -0.20
C ARG A 107 -5.16 0.87 -0.67
N TYR A 108 -4.06 1.32 -1.30
CA TYR A 108 -4.01 2.66 -1.88
C TYR A 108 -4.94 2.74 -3.09
N GLN A 109 -5.88 3.67 -3.02
CA GLN A 109 -6.82 3.95 -4.10
C GLN A 109 -7.23 5.43 -4.09
N ASN A 110 -6.96 6.14 -5.18
CA ASN A 110 -7.36 7.55 -5.34
C ASN A 110 -6.91 8.47 -4.19
N GLY A 111 -5.69 8.25 -3.66
CA GLY A 111 -5.14 9.00 -2.55
C GLY A 111 -5.50 8.48 -1.16
N ASN A 112 -6.48 7.58 -1.03
CA ASN A 112 -6.84 6.96 0.23
C ASN A 112 -6.02 5.68 0.45
N HIS A 113 -5.59 5.41 1.69
CA HIS A 113 -4.81 4.21 2.01
C HIS A 113 -4.75 3.95 3.51
N TYR A 114 -4.40 2.72 3.90
CA TYR A 114 -3.88 2.43 5.23
C TYR A 114 -2.37 2.61 5.26
N PHE A 115 -1.85 3.07 6.41
CA PHE A 115 -0.41 3.22 6.63
C PHE A 115 0.04 2.56 7.93
N PHE A 116 1.27 2.07 7.92
CA PHE A 116 1.98 1.44 9.02
C PHE A 116 3.34 2.11 9.12
N ILE A 117 3.54 2.94 10.12
CA ILE A 117 4.71 3.79 10.22
C ILE A 117 5.48 3.55 11.51
N ILE A 118 6.80 3.70 11.40
CA ILE A 118 7.69 3.92 12.53
C ILE A 118 8.37 5.27 12.40
N SER A 119 8.94 5.74 13.50
CA SER A 119 9.89 6.85 13.54
C SER A 119 11.21 6.40 14.13
N ASN A 120 12.31 7.07 13.77
CA ASN A 120 13.64 6.68 14.22
C ASN A 120 13.87 6.92 15.72
N ASP A 121 13.03 7.74 16.37
CA ASP A 121 13.00 7.93 17.82
C ASP A 121 12.18 6.87 18.56
N GLY A 122 11.74 5.80 17.88
CA GLY A 122 11.18 4.60 18.50
C GLY A 122 9.66 4.56 18.63
N TYR A 123 8.91 5.36 17.86
CA TYR A 123 7.45 5.35 17.88
C TYR A 123 6.87 4.66 16.66
N TYR A 124 5.65 4.12 16.81
CA TYR A 124 4.90 3.52 15.70
C TYR A 124 3.44 3.98 15.67
N GLY A 125 2.80 3.80 14.51
CA GLY A 125 1.37 4.02 14.33
C GLY A 125 0.81 3.20 13.18
N ILE A 126 -0.43 2.72 13.36
CA ILE A 126 -1.29 2.25 12.29
C ILE A 126 -2.35 3.32 12.07
N GLY A 127 -2.65 3.64 10.82
CA GLY A 127 -3.66 4.63 10.53
C GLY A 127 -4.19 4.54 9.11
N LYS A 128 -5.10 5.46 8.81
CA LYS A 128 -5.66 5.65 7.48
C LYS A 128 -5.53 7.10 7.02
N PHE A 129 -5.39 7.26 5.73
CA PHE A 129 -5.46 8.55 5.05
C PHE A 129 -6.67 8.53 4.14
N ILE A 130 -7.69 9.31 4.47
CA ILE A 130 -8.97 9.36 3.76
C ILE A 130 -9.32 10.82 3.47
N ALA A 131 -9.63 11.13 2.21
CA ALA A 131 -10.06 12.47 1.77
C ALA A 131 -9.10 13.60 2.22
N GLY A 132 -7.79 13.34 2.20
CA GLY A 132 -6.76 14.33 2.57
C GLY A 132 -6.47 14.42 4.06
N GLN A 133 -7.05 13.55 4.90
CA GLN A 133 -6.86 13.55 6.35
C GLN A 133 -6.26 12.25 6.85
N ALA A 134 -5.18 12.36 7.63
CA ALA A 134 -4.57 11.23 8.33
C ALA A 134 -5.23 11.05 9.70
N THR A 135 -5.58 9.81 10.05
CA THR A 135 -6.11 9.42 11.35
C THR A 135 -5.45 8.15 11.83
N LEU A 136 -4.92 8.15 13.05
CA LEU A 136 -4.43 6.93 13.70
C LEU A 136 -5.60 6.04 14.11
N LEU A 137 -5.41 4.74 14.04
CA LEU A 137 -6.39 3.72 14.40
C LEU A 137 -6.01 3.07 15.73
N GLY A 138 -7.00 2.90 16.60
CA GLY A 138 -6.81 2.29 17.91
C GLY A 138 -6.04 3.12 18.95
N GLN A 139 -5.54 4.28 18.56
CA GLN A 139 -4.75 5.18 19.41
C GLN A 139 -4.88 6.64 18.97
N SER A 140 -4.69 7.59 19.90
CA SER A 140 -4.76 9.02 19.60
C SER A 140 -3.42 9.64 19.16
N GLU A 141 -2.31 8.98 19.47
CA GLU A 141 -0.94 9.39 19.15
C GLU A 141 -0.06 8.16 18.90
N MET A 142 1.09 8.35 18.25
CA MET A 142 2.05 7.27 18.05
C MET A 142 2.55 6.74 19.41
N GLN A 143 2.75 5.42 19.50
CA GLN A 143 3.18 4.73 20.71
C GLN A 143 4.63 4.27 20.58
N SER A 144 5.40 4.29 21.68
CA SER A 144 6.78 3.79 21.68
C SER A 144 6.81 2.26 21.71
N ASN A 145 7.82 1.67 21.03
CA ASN A 145 8.08 0.24 21.08
C ASN A 145 9.58 -0.05 20.96
N GLU A 146 10.08 -0.91 21.86
CA GLU A 146 11.50 -1.27 21.93
C GLU A 146 12.01 -2.13 20.76
N MET A 147 11.10 -2.70 19.95
CA MET A 147 11.47 -3.45 18.76
C MET A 147 12.00 -2.55 17.65
N ILE A 148 11.70 -1.24 17.66
CA ILE A 148 12.21 -0.27 16.71
C ILE A 148 13.67 0.05 17.07
N GLN A 149 14.58 -0.16 16.12
CA GLN A 149 16.01 0.04 16.32
C GLN A 149 16.48 1.33 15.65
N PRO A 150 16.76 2.40 16.42
CA PRO A 150 17.22 3.67 15.85
C PRO A 150 18.52 3.54 15.04
N ASN A 151 18.56 4.14 13.86
CA ASN A 151 19.72 4.15 12.96
C ASN A 151 20.22 2.76 12.52
N MET A 152 19.37 1.78 12.58
CA MET A 152 19.59 0.43 12.10
C MET A 152 18.57 0.07 11.02
N ILE A 153 18.83 -0.98 10.27
CA ILE A 153 17.82 -1.57 9.38
C ILE A 153 16.69 -2.12 10.27
N ASN A 154 15.47 -1.71 9.97
CA ASN A 154 14.28 -2.29 10.58
C ASN A 154 13.51 -3.06 9.50
N HIS A 155 13.22 -4.31 9.76
CA HIS A 155 12.32 -5.12 8.94
C HIS A 155 10.88 -4.83 9.34
N LEU A 156 10.10 -4.30 8.42
CA LEU A 156 8.68 -4.04 8.62
C LEU A 156 7.82 -5.06 7.88
N ARG A 157 6.73 -5.47 8.51
CA ARG A 157 5.68 -6.26 7.87
C ARG A 157 4.31 -5.69 8.24
N ALA A 158 3.45 -5.56 7.25
CA ALA A 158 2.04 -5.20 7.42
C ALA A 158 1.15 -6.30 6.80
N ASP A 159 0.23 -6.83 7.59
CA ASP A 159 -0.82 -7.75 7.11
C ASP A 159 -2.13 -6.96 7.01
N CYS A 160 -2.68 -6.86 5.80
CA CYS A 160 -3.99 -6.26 5.50
C CYS A 160 -4.93 -7.38 5.07
N VAL A 161 -5.65 -7.99 6.03
CA VAL A 161 -6.46 -9.21 5.81
C VAL A 161 -7.90 -8.99 6.33
N GLY A 162 -8.88 -9.01 5.44
CA GLY A 162 -10.24 -8.64 5.79
C GLY A 162 -10.31 -7.22 6.37
N ASP A 163 -10.87 -7.08 7.56
CA ASP A 163 -10.90 -5.84 8.34
C ASP A 163 -9.73 -5.70 9.33
N LYS A 164 -8.87 -6.73 9.43
CA LYS A 164 -7.75 -6.76 10.37
C LYS A 164 -6.47 -6.22 9.73
N LEU A 165 -5.88 -5.23 10.39
CA LEU A 165 -4.60 -4.61 10.04
C LEU A 165 -3.60 -4.94 11.16
N THR A 166 -2.52 -5.66 10.82
CA THR A 166 -1.52 -6.08 11.82
C THR A 166 -0.14 -5.59 11.43
N PHE A 167 0.59 -5.03 12.38
CA PHE A 167 1.92 -4.46 12.17
C PHE A 167 2.99 -5.21 12.94
N TYR A 168 4.07 -5.55 12.25
CA TYR A 168 5.24 -6.22 12.80
C TYR A 168 6.48 -5.37 12.55
N VAL A 169 7.37 -5.33 13.54
CA VAL A 169 8.70 -4.73 13.44
C VAL A 169 9.71 -5.76 13.92
N ASN A 170 10.74 -5.97 13.10
CA ASN A 170 11.81 -6.94 13.38
C ASN A 170 11.25 -8.31 13.78
N PHE A 171 10.27 -8.79 12.97
CA PHE A 171 9.58 -10.10 13.12
C PHE A 171 8.66 -10.24 14.33
N THR A 172 8.46 -9.17 15.12
CA THR A 172 7.58 -9.15 16.29
C THR A 172 6.30 -8.38 16.00
N GLU A 173 5.13 -8.97 16.25
CA GLU A 173 3.85 -8.24 16.21
C GLU A 173 3.84 -7.16 17.28
N ILE A 174 3.65 -5.91 16.88
CA ILE A 174 3.65 -4.77 17.81
C ILE A 174 2.27 -4.13 17.95
N ALA A 175 1.39 -4.30 16.96
CA ALA A 175 0.03 -3.77 17.01
C ALA A 175 -0.90 -4.50 16.05
N SER A 176 -2.20 -4.49 16.39
CA SER A 176 -3.27 -4.93 15.52
C SER A 176 -4.52 -4.11 15.78
N VAL A 177 -5.20 -3.69 14.71
CA VAL A 177 -6.43 -2.90 14.75
C VAL A 177 -7.44 -3.45 13.73
N GLN A 178 -8.71 -3.05 13.84
CA GLN A 178 -9.75 -3.36 12.87
C GLN A 178 -10.28 -2.08 12.25
N ASP A 179 -10.39 -2.07 10.91
CA ASP A 179 -11.00 -0.99 10.13
C ASP A 179 -11.38 -1.55 8.74
N ASP A 180 -12.56 -1.22 8.24
CA ASP A 180 -13.13 -1.74 7.00
C ASP A 180 -13.44 -0.66 5.93
N ASP A 181 -12.91 0.56 6.10
CA ASP A 181 -13.14 1.66 5.15
C ASP A 181 -12.54 1.39 3.76
N LEU A 182 -11.45 0.64 3.69
CA LEU A 182 -10.78 0.27 2.43
C LEU A 182 -10.64 -1.26 2.35
N SER A 183 -11.01 -1.84 1.20
CA SER A 183 -11.01 -3.30 1.00
C SER A 183 -9.97 -3.80 0.00
N SER A 184 -9.51 -2.96 -0.92
CA SER A 184 -8.48 -3.30 -1.91
C SER A 184 -7.74 -2.06 -2.40
N GLY A 185 -6.67 -2.25 -3.14
CA GLY A 185 -5.89 -1.21 -3.77
C GLY A 185 -4.41 -1.55 -3.83
N ASP A 186 -3.59 -0.57 -4.20
CA ASP A 186 -2.16 -0.74 -4.34
C ASP A 186 -1.45 -0.83 -2.96
N ILE A 187 -0.22 -1.25 -3.01
CA ILE A 187 0.69 -1.36 -1.87
C ILE A 187 1.86 -0.41 -2.07
N GLY A 188 2.62 -0.12 -1.03
CA GLY A 188 3.77 0.76 -1.25
C GLY A 188 4.54 1.10 0.02
N VAL A 189 5.50 2.02 -0.19
CA VAL A 189 6.34 2.58 0.85
C VAL A 189 6.09 4.07 1.00
N LEU A 190 6.37 4.61 2.18
CA LEU A 190 6.22 6.03 2.45
C LEU A 190 7.32 6.55 3.38
N ALA A 191 7.66 7.83 3.20
CA ALA A 191 8.46 8.59 4.15
C ALA A 191 7.90 10.01 4.32
N GLY A 192 8.08 10.58 5.50
CA GLY A 192 7.56 11.91 5.81
C GLY A 192 8.29 12.62 6.93
N SER A 193 8.18 13.93 6.92
CA SER A 193 8.71 14.80 7.96
C SER A 193 7.59 15.36 8.83
N PHE A 194 7.92 15.60 10.09
CA PHE A 194 7.09 16.42 10.97
C PHE A 194 7.48 17.90 10.88
N SER A 195 8.14 18.41 11.90
CA SER A 195 8.51 19.82 12.02
C SER A 195 9.80 20.20 11.28
N GLN A 196 10.69 19.22 11.04
CA GLN A 196 12.01 19.44 10.45
C GLN A 196 12.15 18.69 9.11
N PRO A 197 12.74 19.33 8.08
CA PRO A 197 13.00 18.71 6.79
C PRO A 197 14.25 17.84 6.80
N GLY A 198 14.50 17.15 5.67
CA GLY A 198 15.72 16.39 5.44
C GLY A 198 15.60 14.91 5.83
N VAL A 199 14.39 14.41 6.03
CA VAL A 199 14.16 12.97 6.24
C VAL A 199 14.54 12.22 4.98
N ASP A 200 15.50 11.29 5.12
CA ASP A 200 16.07 10.52 4.03
C ASP A 200 16.05 9.04 4.41
N VAL A 201 15.33 8.24 3.61
CA VAL A 201 15.04 6.83 3.90
C VAL A 201 15.35 5.98 2.68
N SER A 202 16.02 4.86 2.88
CA SER A 202 16.19 3.79 1.89
C SER A 202 15.29 2.61 2.25
N PHE A 203 14.67 2.03 1.23
CA PHE A 203 13.88 0.80 1.28
C PHE A 203 14.54 -0.25 0.42
N ASP A 204 14.51 -1.51 0.86
CA ASP A 204 15.08 -2.66 0.17
C ASP A 204 14.25 -3.92 0.43
N HIS A 205 14.43 -4.99 -0.37
CA HIS A 205 13.77 -6.28 -0.18
C HIS A 205 12.23 -6.17 0.00
N PHE A 206 11.57 -5.45 -0.91
CA PHE A 206 10.12 -5.31 -0.85
C PHE A 206 9.44 -6.57 -1.38
N VAL A 207 8.54 -7.17 -0.61
CA VAL A 207 7.76 -8.33 -1.03
C VAL A 207 6.29 -8.23 -0.64
N ALA A 208 5.41 -8.63 -1.55
CA ALA A 208 3.99 -8.84 -1.30
C ALA A 208 3.66 -10.33 -1.41
N ILE A 209 2.95 -10.85 -0.44
CA ILE A 209 2.67 -12.28 -0.25
C ILE A 209 1.17 -12.48 -0.07
N GLN A 210 0.63 -13.56 -0.64
CA GLN A 210 -0.73 -14.01 -0.32
C GLN A 210 -0.79 -14.48 1.14
N PRO A 211 -1.62 -13.88 2.02
CA PRO A 211 -1.71 -14.23 3.43
C PRO A 211 -2.21 -15.64 3.69
#